data_ca08bf978df91ad7dec5d889235e5dd7
#
_entry.id   ca08bf978df91ad7dec5d889235e5dd7
#
_cell.length_a   1.000
_cell.length_b   1.000
_cell.length_c   1.000
_cell.angle_alpha   90.00
_cell.angle_beta   90.00
_cell.angle_gamma   90.00
#
_symmetry.space_group_name_H-M   'P 1'
#
loop_
_entity.id
_entity.type
_entity.pdbx_description
1 polymer ?
#
loop_
_entity_poly.entity_id
_entity_poly.type
_entity_poly.pdbx_seq_one_letter_code
_entity_poly.pdbx_strand_id
1 'polypeptide(L)'
;MPDFSVCKNRSFLLGIDRNTFERLAGIAKYREYQPGETLIREGEQKDEIMLIEKGQVEVFKAGAKNDNKEYKVTTLAGSNKLYDLYQGDVLGEMSLIDIEPASATVKAVSEVGIWSMDRLEFNAALQQDLEAWNTILANIARILSRRLRDTTARMA
;
A
#
# COMPACT_ATOMS: atom_id res chain seq x y z
N MET A 1 -9.72 19.18 6.30
CA MET A 1 -8.90 19.39 5.09
C MET A 1 -7.87 18.26 4.95
N PRO A 2 -7.72 17.73 3.75
CA PRO A 2 -6.66 16.75 3.53
C PRO A 2 -5.29 17.34 3.80
N ASP A 3 -4.43 16.55 4.40
CA ASP A 3 -3.11 17.01 4.83
C ASP A 3 -2.06 15.93 4.60
N PHE A 4 -1.28 16.08 3.53
CA PHE A 4 -0.24 15.11 3.18
C PHE A 4 0.81 14.95 4.29
N SER A 5 0.99 15.97 5.13
CA SER A 5 1.98 15.91 6.20
C SER A 5 1.68 14.81 7.22
N VAL A 6 0.45 14.31 7.28
CA VAL A 6 0.09 13.17 8.11
C VAL A 6 0.93 11.95 7.78
N CYS A 7 1.39 11.84 6.54
CA CYS A 7 2.20 10.70 6.07
C CYS A 7 3.69 10.88 6.34
N LYS A 8 4.10 12.05 6.80
CA LYS A 8 5.51 12.33 7.08
C LYS A 8 6.00 11.51 8.27
N ASN A 9 7.22 11.02 8.17
CA ASN A 9 7.86 10.20 9.22
C ASN A 9 7.06 8.94 9.59
N ARG A 10 6.23 8.48 8.68
CA ARG A 10 5.50 7.23 8.82
C ARG A 10 6.10 6.19 7.88
N SER A 11 6.04 4.95 8.29
CA SER A 11 6.54 3.76 7.59
C SER A 11 7.26 3.99 6.25
N PHE A 12 6.52 4.29 5.20
CA PHE A 12 7.05 4.43 3.83
C PHE A 12 7.97 5.65 3.67
N LEU A 13 7.64 6.75 4.32
CA LEU A 13 8.39 8.02 4.21
C LEU A 13 9.29 8.29 5.41
N LEU A 14 9.50 7.32 6.27
CA LEU A 14 10.34 7.49 7.45
C LEU A 14 11.78 7.81 7.03
N GLY A 15 12.31 8.91 7.55
CA GLY A 15 13.69 9.31 7.28
C GLY A 15 13.92 10.11 6.00
N ILE A 16 12.86 10.38 5.25
CA ILE A 16 12.95 11.22 4.04
C ILE A 16 13.18 12.67 4.46
N ASP A 17 14.11 13.35 3.78
CA ASP A 17 14.38 14.75 4.08
C ASP A 17 13.25 15.65 3.60
N ARG A 18 13.29 16.92 4.06
CA ARG A 18 12.24 17.87 3.78
C ARG A 18 12.07 18.17 2.29
N ASN A 19 13.17 18.32 1.57
CA ASN A 19 13.12 18.66 0.15
C ASN A 19 12.47 17.53 -0.65
N THR A 20 12.84 16.30 -0.36
CA THR A 20 12.25 15.12 -1.01
C THR A 20 10.77 15.02 -0.66
N PHE A 21 10.43 15.22 0.60
CA PHE A 21 9.03 15.19 1.03
C PHE A 21 8.19 16.23 0.28
N GLU A 22 8.70 17.44 0.12
CA GLU A 22 7.99 18.49 -0.61
C GLU A 22 7.81 18.16 -2.09
N ARG A 23 8.81 17.53 -2.71
CA ARG A 23 8.67 17.07 -4.09
C ARG A 23 7.56 16.03 -4.22
N LEU A 24 7.49 15.09 -3.29
CA LEU A 24 6.43 14.08 -3.30
C LEU A 24 5.07 14.70 -3.03
N ALA A 25 4.99 15.67 -2.12
CA ALA A 25 3.75 16.38 -1.85
C ALA A 25 3.21 17.06 -3.11
N GLY A 26 4.12 17.53 -3.98
CA GLY A 26 3.74 18.21 -5.22
C GLY A 26 3.09 17.31 -6.26
N ILE A 27 3.32 16.00 -6.20
CA ILE A 27 2.73 15.05 -7.14
C ILE A 27 1.61 14.23 -6.53
N ALA A 28 1.41 14.32 -5.22
CA ALA A 28 0.40 13.53 -4.51
C ALA A 28 -1.00 14.12 -4.78
N LYS A 29 -1.96 13.22 -5.00
CA LYS A 29 -3.37 13.59 -5.23
C LYS A 29 -4.24 12.89 -4.22
N TYR A 30 -5.17 13.64 -3.62
CA TYR A 30 -6.06 13.12 -2.60
C TYR A 30 -7.32 12.51 -3.20
N ARG A 31 -7.71 11.35 -2.69
CA ARG A 31 -8.98 10.69 -3.02
C ARG A 31 -9.62 10.10 -1.79
N GLU A 32 -10.94 10.02 -1.79
CA GLU A 32 -11.69 9.39 -0.71
C GLU A 32 -12.43 8.17 -1.21
N TYR A 33 -12.54 7.17 -0.34
CA TYR A 33 -13.28 5.94 -0.60
C TYR A 33 -14.27 5.72 0.51
N GLN A 34 -15.45 5.24 0.14
CA GLN A 34 -16.50 4.91 1.11
C GLN A 34 -16.36 3.48 1.59
N PRO A 35 -16.92 3.16 2.77
CA PRO A 35 -16.89 1.78 3.27
C PRO A 35 -17.41 0.81 2.21
N GLY A 36 -16.68 -0.29 2.02
CA GLY A 36 -17.01 -1.32 1.04
C GLY A 36 -16.44 -1.11 -0.34
N GLU A 37 -15.91 0.08 -0.65
CA GLU A 37 -15.28 0.30 -1.95
C GLU A 37 -13.94 -0.41 -2.05
N THR A 38 -13.63 -0.89 -3.25
CA THR A 38 -12.36 -1.55 -3.53
C THR A 38 -11.34 -0.54 -4.02
N LEU A 39 -10.20 -0.49 -3.35
CA LEU A 39 -9.09 0.36 -3.76
C LEU A 39 -8.22 -0.33 -4.81
N ILE A 40 -7.93 -1.60 -4.58
CA ILE A 40 -7.09 -2.41 -5.47
C ILE A 40 -7.73 -3.79 -5.57
N ARG A 41 -7.82 -4.33 -6.79
CA ARG A 41 -8.30 -5.69 -7.02
C ARG A 41 -7.12 -6.62 -7.26
N GLU A 42 -7.16 -7.80 -6.69
CA GLU A 42 -6.19 -8.84 -6.99
C GLU A 42 -6.14 -9.09 -8.50
N GLY A 43 -4.93 -9.11 -9.05
CA GLY A 43 -4.73 -9.28 -10.48
C GLY A 43 -4.77 -7.99 -11.30
N GLU A 44 -5.16 -6.88 -10.68
CA GLU A 44 -5.20 -5.58 -11.34
C GLU A 44 -3.79 -5.00 -11.46
N GLN A 45 -3.49 -4.39 -12.61
CA GLN A 45 -2.24 -3.65 -12.78
C GLN A 45 -2.45 -2.24 -12.25
N LYS A 46 -1.95 -1.98 -11.04
CA LYS A 46 -2.12 -0.69 -10.38
C LYS A 46 -0.76 -0.02 -10.21
N ASP A 47 -0.52 1.02 -10.99
CA ASP A 47 0.78 1.71 -11.03
C ASP A 47 0.74 2.99 -10.18
N GLU A 48 0.25 2.88 -8.96
CA GLU A 48 0.16 3.99 -8.03
C GLU A 48 0.65 3.58 -6.65
N ILE A 49 1.31 4.51 -5.98
CA ILE A 49 1.67 4.36 -4.57
C ILE A 49 0.62 5.14 -3.79
N MET A 50 -0.01 4.50 -2.82
CA MET A 50 -1.09 5.09 -2.02
C MET A 50 -0.71 5.15 -0.56
N LEU A 51 -0.87 6.33 0.04
CA LEU A 51 -0.61 6.53 1.47
C LEU A 51 -1.93 6.84 2.17
N ILE A 52 -2.19 6.14 3.25
CA ILE A 52 -3.44 6.29 4.01
C ILE A 52 -3.33 7.49 4.94
N GLU A 53 -4.17 8.50 4.72
CA GLU A 53 -4.27 9.63 5.63
C GLU A 53 -5.24 9.34 6.78
N LYS A 54 -6.35 8.67 6.48
CA LYS A 54 -7.37 8.35 7.49
C LYS A 54 -8.11 7.08 7.11
N GLY A 55 -8.67 6.41 8.11
CA GLY A 55 -9.51 5.26 7.92
C GLY A 55 -8.76 3.94 7.98
N GLN A 56 -9.48 2.89 7.65
CA GLN A 56 -8.97 1.53 7.71
C GLN A 56 -9.32 0.78 6.44
N VAL A 57 -8.36 0.01 5.95
CA VAL A 57 -8.59 -0.92 4.84
C VAL A 57 -8.26 -2.33 5.28
N GLU A 58 -8.88 -3.30 4.62
CA GLU A 58 -8.56 -4.72 4.78
C GLU A 58 -7.89 -5.22 3.51
N VAL A 59 -6.84 -6.00 3.70
CA VAL A 59 -6.13 -6.67 2.61
C VAL A 59 -6.43 -8.14 2.72
N PHE A 60 -6.94 -8.74 1.65
CA PHE A 60 -7.31 -10.15 1.67
C PHE A 60 -7.04 -10.81 0.33
N LYS A 61 -6.86 -12.13 0.39
CA LYS A 61 -6.65 -12.95 -0.78
C LYS A 61 -7.98 -13.43 -1.29
N ALA A 62 -8.33 -13.10 -2.53
CA ALA A 62 -9.53 -13.62 -3.15
C ALA A 62 -9.38 -15.12 -3.37
N GLY A 63 -10.50 -15.84 -3.34
CA GLY A 63 -10.48 -17.26 -3.65
C GLY A 63 -9.97 -17.49 -5.06
N ALA A 64 -8.96 -18.34 -5.22
CA ALA A 64 -8.46 -18.72 -6.53
C ALA A 64 -9.34 -19.81 -7.11
N LYS A 65 -9.66 -19.71 -8.40
CA LYS A 65 -10.38 -20.76 -9.11
C LYS A 65 -9.41 -21.42 -10.09
N ASN A 66 -9.34 -22.71 -10.01
CA ASN A 66 -8.51 -23.48 -10.93
C ASN A 66 -9.23 -24.78 -11.22
N ASP A 67 -9.50 -25.06 -12.50
CA ASP A 67 -10.16 -26.29 -12.96
C ASP A 67 -11.47 -26.57 -12.20
N ASN A 68 -12.30 -25.54 -12.06
CA ASN A 68 -13.58 -25.60 -11.34
C ASN A 68 -13.44 -25.86 -9.85
N LYS A 69 -12.23 -25.75 -9.33
CA LYS A 69 -11.99 -25.80 -7.89
C LYS A 69 -11.68 -24.42 -7.38
N GLU A 70 -12.19 -24.12 -6.22
CA GLU A 70 -11.93 -22.86 -5.56
C GLU A 70 -10.93 -23.09 -4.44
N TYR A 71 -9.83 -22.35 -4.49
CA TYR A 71 -8.83 -22.38 -3.42
C TYR A 71 -8.99 -21.11 -2.61
N LYS A 72 -9.01 -21.27 -1.31
CA LYS A 72 -9.11 -20.13 -0.39
C LYS A 72 -7.90 -20.13 0.52
N VAL A 73 -7.28 -18.97 0.69
CA VAL A 73 -6.30 -18.77 1.74
C VAL A 73 -7.11 -18.50 3.00
N THR A 74 -7.07 -19.45 3.92
CA THR A 74 -7.85 -19.37 5.15
C THR A 74 -6.94 -18.97 6.29
N THR A 75 -7.33 -17.94 7.04
CA THR A 75 -6.63 -17.49 8.24
C THR A 75 -7.19 -18.21 9.47
N LEU A 76 -6.56 -18.00 10.62
CA LEU A 76 -7.04 -18.56 11.90
C LEU A 76 -8.47 -18.14 12.21
N ALA A 77 -8.91 -16.99 11.74
CA ALA A 77 -10.26 -16.51 11.94
C ALA A 77 -11.28 -17.12 10.97
N GLY A 78 -10.83 -18.03 10.10
CA GLY A 78 -11.72 -18.65 9.11
C GLY A 78 -12.02 -17.75 7.92
N SER A 79 -11.33 -16.63 7.78
CA SER A 79 -11.47 -15.72 6.66
C SER A 79 -10.20 -15.72 5.82
N ASN A 80 -10.27 -15.15 4.63
CA ASN A 80 -9.11 -14.99 3.74
C ASN A 80 -8.43 -13.63 3.93
N LYS A 81 -8.71 -12.94 5.02
CA LYS A 81 -8.07 -11.68 5.35
C LYS A 81 -6.61 -11.89 5.72
N LEU A 82 -5.73 -11.09 5.14
CA LEU A 82 -4.30 -11.15 5.40
C LEU A 82 -3.89 -10.19 6.51
N TYR A 83 -4.29 -8.93 6.41
CA TYR A 83 -3.99 -7.93 7.43
C TYR A 83 -4.82 -6.67 7.21
N ASP A 84 -4.80 -5.79 8.21
CA ASP A 84 -5.42 -4.47 8.16
C ASP A 84 -4.35 -3.39 8.01
N LEU A 85 -4.70 -2.29 7.36
CA LEU A 85 -3.83 -1.13 7.25
C LEU A 85 -4.59 0.12 7.69
N TYR A 86 -3.86 1.06 8.25
CA TYR A 86 -4.39 2.25 8.90
C TYR A 86 -3.62 3.50 8.49
N GLN A 87 -3.93 4.61 9.14
CA GLN A 87 -3.23 5.89 8.92
C GLN A 87 -1.71 5.70 8.94
N GLY A 88 -1.04 6.25 7.95
CA GLY A 88 0.40 6.19 7.81
C GLY A 88 0.91 4.98 7.04
N ASP A 89 0.06 4.00 6.76
CA ASP A 89 0.47 2.83 5.99
C ASP A 89 0.43 3.11 4.49
N VAL A 90 1.16 2.29 3.73
CA VAL A 90 1.29 2.43 2.28
C VAL A 90 0.68 1.23 1.57
N LEU A 91 0.13 1.50 0.40
CA LEU A 91 -0.38 0.51 -0.54
C LEU A 91 0.30 0.71 -1.90
N GLY A 92 0.48 -0.37 -2.65
CA GLY A 92 1.00 -0.28 -4.00
C GLY A 92 2.50 -0.06 -4.09
N GLU A 93 3.21 -0.14 -2.97
CA GLU A 93 4.66 0.08 -2.90
C GLU A 93 5.45 -0.97 -3.69
N MET A 94 4.88 -2.14 -3.89
CA MET A 94 5.56 -3.20 -4.65
C MET A 94 5.73 -2.82 -6.12
N SER A 95 4.91 -1.91 -6.63
CA SER A 95 5.05 -1.43 -8.01
C SER A 95 6.36 -0.69 -8.24
N LEU A 96 7.04 -0.25 -7.17
CA LEU A 96 8.36 0.34 -7.26
C LEU A 96 9.47 -0.69 -7.40
N ILE A 97 9.18 -1.93 -7.03
CA ILE A 97 10.15 -3.03 -7.04
C ILE A 97 10.00 -3.86 -8.31
N ASP A 98 8.77 -4.19 -8.67
CA ASP A 98 8.49 -4.98 -9.86
C ASP A 98 7.16 -4.52 -10.48
N ILE A 99 6.87 -5.01 -11.68
CA ILE A 99 5.66 -4.61 -12.43
C ILE A 99 4.71 -5.80 -12.49
N GLU A 100 4.44 -6.38 -11.34
CA GLU A 100 3.51 -7.50 -11.23
C GLU A 100 2.11 -7.02 -10.89
N PRO A 101 1.08 -7.73 -11.33
CA PRO A 101 -0.29 -7.41 -10.90
C PRO A 101 -0.44 -7.50 -9.39
N ALA A 102 -1.44 -6.82 -8.85
CA ALA A 102 -1.70 -6.81 -7.41
C ALA A 102 -1.89 -8.24 -6.90
N SER A 103 -1.20 -8.56 -5.81
CA SER A 103 -1.23 -9.90 -5.22
C SER A 103 -2.40 -10.13 -4.28
N ALA A 104 -3.13 -9.08 -3.95
CA ALA A 104 -4.27 -9.15 -3.04
C ALA A 104 -5.27 -8.04 -3.33
N THR A 105 -6.46 -8.19 -2.79
CA THR A 105 -7.53 -7.19 -2.91
C THR A 105 -7.53 -6.31 -1.67
N VAL A 106 -7.75 -5.01 -1.86
CA VAL A 106 -7.81 -4.04 -0.76
C VAL A 106 -9.16 -3.34 -0.79
N LYS A 107 -9.88 -3.41 0.32
CA LYS A 107 -11.20 -2.77 0.48
C LYS A 107 -11.23 -1.83 1.67
N ALA A 108 -11.98 -0.75 1.51
CA ALA A 108 -12.21 0.18 2.60
C ALA A 108 -13.19 -0.43 3.61
N VAL A 109 -12.82 -0.37 4.88
CA VAL A 109 -13.69 -0.82 6.00
C VAL A 109 -14.45 0.36 6.56
N SER A 110 -13.85 1.53 6.53
CA SER A 110 -14.45 2.80 6.94
C SER A 110 -14.33 3.79 5.79
N GLU A 111 -14.69 5.03 6.04
CA GLU A 111 -14.34 6.09 5.09
C GLU A 111 -12.82 6.25 5.11
N VAL A 112 -12.20 6.24 3.93
CA VAL A 112 -10.75 6.23 3.77
C VAL A 112 -10.31 7.41 2.93
N GLY A 113 -9.31 8.14 3.43
CA GLY A 113 -8.64 9.19 2.67
C GLY A 113 -7.26 8.73 2.25
N ILE A 114 -6.96 8.86 0.96
CA ILE A 114 -5.76 8.34 0.34
C ILE A 114 -5.02 9.44 -0.42
N TRP A 115 -3.72 9.53 -0.20
CA TRP A 115 -2.82 10.30 -1.07
C TRP A 115 -2.19 9.33 -2.06
N SER A 116 -2.41 9.59 -3.35
CA SER A 116 -1.98 8.71 -4.43
C SER A 116 -0.91 9.41 -5.26
N MET A 117 0.13 8.66 -5.61
CA MET A 117 1.21 9.14 -6.47
C MET A 117 1.39 8.15 -7.61
N ASP A 118 1.42 8.67 -8.84
CA ASP A 118 1.71 7.86 -10.01
C ASP A 118 3.14 7.31 -9.92
N ARG A 119 3.33 6.04 -10.27
CA ARG A 119 4.63 5.39 -10.19
C ARG A 119 5.70 6.12 -11.01
N LEU A 120 5.36 6.52 -12.23
CA LEU A 120 6.32 7.19 -13.10
C LEU A 120 6.67 8.59 -12.58
N GLU A 121 5.69 9.31 -12.05
CA GLU A 121 5.93 10.61 -11.43
C GLU A 121 6.78 10.46 -10.17
N PHE A 122 6.52 9.43 -9.37
CA PHE A 122 7.31 9.14 -8.19
C PHE A 122 8.77 8.85 -8.56
N ASN A 123 8.97 8.00 -9.56
CA ASN A 123 10.31 7.69 -10.03
C ASN A 123 11.04 8.94 -10.53
N ALA A 124 10.34 9.80 -11.27
CA ALA A 124 10.93 11.03 -11.78
C ALA A 124 11.30 11.98 -10.63
N ALA A 125 10.49 12.05 -9.59
CA ALA A 125 10.76 12.92 -8.44
C ALA A 125 12.03 12.51 -7.69
N LEU A 126 12.41 11.23 -7.72
CA LEU A 126 13.55 10.69 -7.00
C LEU A 126 14.72 10.30 -7.94
N GLN A 127 14.60 10.61 -9.22
CA GLN A 127 15.49 10.09 -10.27
C GLN A 127 16.98 10.27 -9.98
N GLN A 128 17.39 11.41 -9.40
CA GLN A 128 18.79 11.71 -9.13
C GLN A 128 19.09 11.79 -7.63
N ASP A 129 18.19 11.26 -6.81
CA ASP A 129 18.34 11.29 -5.36
C ASP A 129 18.53 9.88 -4.85
N LEU A 130 19.76 9.39 -4.96
CA LEU A 130 20.12 8.04 -4.56
C LEU A 130 19.89 7.81 -3.07
N GLU A 131 20.16 8.82 -2.25
CA GLU A 131 19.96 8.72 -0.81
C GLU A 131 18.48 8.52 -0.46
N ALA A 132 17.59 9.29 -1.10
CA ALA A 132 16.16 9.12 -0.90
C ALA A 132 15.68 7.75 -1.36
N TRP A 133 16.19 7.26 -2.50
CA TRP A 133 15.87 5.92 -2.98
C TRP A 133 16.30 4.85 -1.98
N ASN A 134 17.52 4.96 -1.44
CA ASN A 134 18.00 4.00 -0.45
C ASN A 134 17.08 3.99 0.79
N THR A 135 16.65 5.16 1.23
CA THR A 135 15.74 5.28 2.37
C THR A 135 14.39 4.62 2.07
N ILE A 136 13.83 4.91 0.91
CA ILE A 136 12.54 4.32 0.49
C ILE A 136 12.64 2.80 0.38
N LEU A 137 13.69 2.28 -0.26
CA LEU A 137 13.87 0.84 -0.41
C LEU A 137 14.03 0.15 0.94
N ALA A 138 14.78 0.75 1.87
CA ALA A 138 14.90 0.20 3.21
C ALA A 138 13.56 0.20 3.94
N ASN A 139 12.77 1.25 3.77
CA ASN A 139 11.43 1.32 4.35
C ASN A 139 10.52 0.25 3.77
N ILE A 140 10.54 0.05 2.46
CA ILE A 140 9.76 -1.00 1.80
C ILE A 140 10.15 -2.37 2.37
N ALA A 141 11.44 -2.63 2.50
CA ALA A 141 11.92 -3.91 3.04
C ALA A 141 11.36 -4.16 4.45
N ARG A 142 11.38 -3.15 5.31
CA ARG A 142 10.82 -3.27 6.68
C ARG A 142 9.32 -3.51 6.66
N ILE A 143 8.61 -2.78 5.80
CA ILE A 143 7.16 -2.92 5.67
C ILE A 143 6.80 -4.32 5.21
N LEU A 144 7.45 -4.81 4.17
CA LEU A 144 7.18 -6.15 3.62
C LEU A 144 7.53 -7.25 4.61
N SER A 145 8.63 -7.07 5.36
CA SER A 145 9.02 -8.01 6.41
C SER A 145 7.93 -8.12 7.49
N ARG A 146 7.40 -6.98 7.92
CA ARG A 146 6.34 -6.96 8.93
C ARG A 146 5.07 -7.61 8.40
N ARG A 147 4.67 -7.27 7.19
CA ARG A 147 3.46 -7.83 6.57
C ARG A 147 3.56 -9.34 6.38
N LEU A 148 4.76 -9.82 6.02
CA LEU A 148 4.98 -11.25 5.88
C LEU A 148 4.81 -11.97 7.22
N ARG A 149 5.36 -11.41 8.30
CA ARG A 149 5.17 -11.98 9.63
C ARG A 149 3.71 -11.99 10.05
N ASP A 150 3.01 -10.90 9.81
CA ASP A 150 1.59 -10.79 10.18
C ASP A 150 0.75 -11.80 9.41
N THR A 151 1.01 -11.94 8.11
CA THR A 151 0.30 -12.89 7.26
C THR A 151 0.59 -14.32 7.70
N THR A 152 1.85 -14.64 7.98
CA THR A 152 2.26 -15.98 8.44
C THR A 152 1.60 -16.32 9.76
N ALA A 153 1.54 -15.37 10.69
CA ALA A 153 0.90 -15.57 11.99
C ALA A 153 -0.60 -15.88 11.83
N ARG A 154 -1.27 -15.23 10.88
CA ARG A 154 -2.71 -15.47 10.64
C ARG A 154 -2.96 -16.83 10.00
N MET A 155 -1.99 -17.37 9.30
CA MET A 155 -2.12 -18.64 8.57
C MET A 155 -1.66 -19.83 9.39
N ALA A 156 -1.08 -19.58 10.54
CA ALA A 156 -0.55 -20.64 11.41
C ALA A 156 -1.66 -21.48 12.05
#